data_b94833c1d7c639f286bc7593301ce1ac
#
_entry.id   b94833c1d7c639f286bc7593301ce1ac
#
_cell.length_a   1.000
_cell.length_b   1.000
_cell.length_c   1.000
_cell.angle_alpha   90.00
_cell.angle_beta   90.00
_cell.angle_gamma   90.00
#
_symmetry.space_group_name_H-M   'P 1'
#
loop_
_entity.id
_entity.type
_entity.pdbx_description
1 polymer ?
#
loop_
_entity_poly.entity_id
_entity_poly.type
_entity_poly.pdbx_seq_one_letter_code
_entity_poly.pdbx_strand_id
1 'polypeptide(L)'
;RSEVYMRENYDVIVVGAGPAGIMASYEFVLKDPNLSILLIDKGRAVTARHCPIKDKKIKQCPVIKDNEPGCLPACSITCGFGGAGAYSDGKFNITSEFGGWLTDYLPANEVEDVIRYVDSLYLKHGATKDITDPTTDKVKEIEHRGYAVGLKLLRAKVRHLGTEENLRIMTEMQ
;
A
#
# COMPACT_ATOMS: atom_id res chain seq x y z
N ARG A 1 -9.27 23.76 -8.56
CA ARG A 1 -8.19 23.74 -7.54
C ARG A 1 -8.83 24.20 -6.24
N SER A 2 -9.20 23.29 -5.35
CA SER A 2 -9.54 23.64 -3.99
C SER A 2 -8.27 24.19 -3.34
N GLU A 3 -8.28 25.45 -2.95
CA GLU A 3 -7.25 26.02 -2.10
C GLU A 3 -7.28 25.26 -0.79
N VAL A 4 -6.21 24.51 -0.50
CA VAL A 4 -6.02 23.88 0.79
C VAL A 4 -5.65 24.99 1.76
N TYR A 5 -6.62 25.48 2.51
CA TYR A 5 -6.38 26.41 3.62
C TYR A 5 -5.65 25.63 4.71
N MET A 6 -4.36 25.85 4.84
CA MET A 6 -3.58 25.34 5.96
C MET A 6 -4.01 26.07 7.23
N ARG A 7 -4.38 25.30 8.25
CA ARG A 7 -4.65 25.84 9.58
C ARG A 7 -3.30 26.19 10.27
N GLU A 8 -3.31 27.13 11.17
CA GLU A 8 -2.10 27.46 11.97
C GLU A 8 -1.76 26.39 12.99
N ASN A 9 -2.77 25.65 13.47
CA ASN A 9 -2.63 24.61 14.50
C ASN A 9 -3.37 23.34 14.10
N TYR A 10 -2.80 22.21 14.45
CA TYR A 10 -3.36 20.87 14.30
C TYR A 10 -3.22 20.10 15.62
N ASP A 11 -4.20 19.26 15.94
CA ASP A 11 -4.15 18.38 17.12
C ASP A 11 -3.16 17.24 16.92
N VAL A 12 -3.05 16.74 15.68
CA VAL A 12 -2.14 15.65 15.29
C VAL A 12 -1.45 15.99 14.00
N ILE A 13 -0.14 15.76 13.94
CA ILE A 13 0.66 15.82 12.71
C ILE A 13 1.26 14.44 12.45
N VAL A 14 0.90 13.85 11.32
CA VAL A 14 1.42 12.57 10.85
C VAL A 14 2.42 12.82 9.74
N VAL A 15 3.65 12.37 9.90
CA VAL A 15 4.73 12.54 8.94
C VAL A 15 4.97 11.24 8.17
N GLY A 16 4.69 11.29 6.88
CA GLY A 16 4.78 10.18 5.95
C GLY A 16 3.39 9.62 5.58
N ALA A 17 3.00 9.78 4.34
CA ALA A 17 1.73 9.28 3.79
C ALA A 17 1.88 7.90 3.11
N GLY A 18 2.74 7.05 3.64
CA GLY A 18 2.76 5.60 3.37
C GLY A 18 1.63 4.87 4.09
N PRO A 19 1.52 3.53 3.97
CA PRO A 19 0.44 2.76 4.57
C PRO A 19 0.25 3.03 6.06
N ALA A 20 1.33 3.10 6.83
CA ALA A 20 1.26 3.34 8.28
C ALA A 20 0.66 4.70 8.62
N GLY A 21 1.11 5.78 7.95
CA GLY A 21 0.59 7.12 8.20
C GLY A 21 -0.85 7.29 7.76
N ILE A 22 -1.24 6.69 6.64
CA ILE A 22 -2.63 6.68 6.16
C ILE A 22 -3.54 5.98 7.18
N MET A 23 -3.17 4.77 7.61
CA MET A 23 -3.97 4.00 8.55
C MET A 23 -4.03 4.68 9.93
N ALA A 24 -2.92 5.26 10.41
CA ALA A 24 -2.92 6.03 11.66
C ALA A 24 -3.87 7.24 11.57
N SER A 25 -3.79 8.02 10.49
CA SER A 25 -4.69 9.17 10.28
C SER A 25 -6.15 8.73 10.21
N TYR A 26 -6.43 7.63 9.52
CA TYR A 26 -7.77 7.07 9.41
C TYR A 26 -8.33 6.66 10.79
N GLU A 27 -7.53 5.97 11.59
CA GLU A 27 -7.92 5.57 12.96
C GLU A 27 -8.16 6.76 13.89
N PHE A 28 -7.35 7.82 13.79
CA PHE A 28 -7.58 9.05 14.56
C PHE A 28 -8.94 9.66 14.24
N VAL A 29 -9.27 9.79 12.94
CA VAL A 29 -10.57 10.34 12.50
C VAL A 29 -11.75 9.46 12.95
N LEU A 30 -11.59 8.14 12.93
CA LEU A 30 -12.64 7.23 13.39
C LEU A 30 -12.89 7.31 14.90
N LYS A 31 -11.82 7.50 15.68
CA LYS A 31 -11.90 7.57 17.15
C LYS A 31 -12.43 8.92 17.65
N ASP A 32 -12.02 9.99 17.01
CA ASP A 32 -12.50 11.35 17.33
C ASP A 32 -12.57 12.19 16.04
N PRO A 33 -13.78 12.33 15.46
CA PRO A 33 -14.00 13.13 14.26
C PRO A 33 -13.73 14.63 14.41
N ASN A 34 -13.54 15.14 15.65
CA ASN A 34 -13.26 16.55 15.90
C ASN A 34 -11.76 16.85 15.82
N LEU A 35 -10.89 15.84 15.82
CA LEU A 35 -9.45 16.05 15.67
C LEU A 35 -9.12 16.70 14.33
N SER A 36 -8.31 17.75 14.39
CA SER A 36 -7.68 18.31 13.20
C SER A 36 -6.35 17.60 12.93
N ILE A 37 -6.27 16.88 11.82
CA ILE A 37 -5.13 16.05 11.50
C ILE A 37 -4.44 16.61 10.26
N LEU A 38 -3.12 16.77 10.32
CA LEU A 38 -2.28 17.09 9.18
C LEU A 38 -1.44 15.86 8.81
N LEU A 39 -1.70 15.29 7.64
CA LEU A 39 -0.87 14.23 7.05
C LEU A 39 0.06 14.85 6.02
N ILE A 40 1.36 14.77 6.22
CA ILE A 40 2.38 15.33 5.34
C ILE A 40 3.30 14.26 4.76
N ASP A 41 3.70 14.45 3.51
CA ASP A 41 4.69 13.60 2.83
C ASP A 41 5.61 14.45 1.96
N LYS A 42 6.84 14.00 1.77
CA LYS A 42 7.80 14.66 0.87
C LYS A 42 7.46 14.53 -0.60
N GLY A 43 6.61 13.55 -0.97
CA GLY A 43 6.17 13.32 -2.33
C GLY A 43 4.88 14.06 -2.67
N ARG A 44 4.27 13.68 -3.77
CA ARG A 44 3.08 14.33 -4.32
C ARG A 44 1.81 13.54 -3.96
N ALA A 45 0.66 14.20 -4.11
CA ALA A 45 -0.64 13.55 -4.13
C ALA A 45 -0.72 12.46 -5.22
N VAL A 46 -1.54 11.44 -5.05
CA VAL A 46 -1.61 10.26 -5.95
C VAL A 46 -1.72 10.68 -7.41
N THR A 47 -2.64 11.58 -7.73
CA THR A 47 -2.92 12.04 -9.10
C THR A 47 -1.79 12.89 -9.71
N ALA A 48 -0.90 13.44 -8.89
CA ALA A 48 0.23 14.26 -9.31
C ALA A 48 1.57 13.49 -9.35
N ARG A 49 1.54 12.19 -9.06
CA ARG A 49 2.73 11.32 -9.08
C ARG A 49 2.96 10.78 -10.48
N HIS A 50 3.94 11.32 -11.19
CA HIS A 50 4.33 10.90 -12.53
C HIS A 50 5.79 10.45 -12.55
N CYS A 51 6.04 9.24 -13.05
CA CYS A 51 7.38 8.71 -13.22
C CYS A 51 7.78 8.82 -14.70
N PRO A 52 8.84 9.57 -15.04
CA PRO A 52 9.21 9.77 -16.44
C PRO A 52 9.69 8.49 -17.15
N ILE A 53 10.15 7.47 -16.41
CA ILE A 53 10.45 6.14 -16.98
C ILE A 53 9.14 5.41 -17.33
N LYS A 54 8.19 5.36 -16.38
CA LYS A 54 6.88 4.73 -16.59
C LYS A 54 6.13 5.42 -17.74
N ASP A 55 6.25 6.74 -17.82
CA ASP A 55 5.67 7.56 -18.88
C ASP A 55 6.48 7.46 -20.22
N LYS A 56 7.52 6.62 -20.27
CA LYS A 56 8.40 6.43 -21.44
C LYS A 56 9.09 7.70 -21.96
N LYS A 57 9.24 8.72 -21.13
CA LYS A 57 9.92 9.98 -21.47
C LYS A 57 11.43 9.87 -21.39
N ILE A 58 11.95 9.02 -20.51
CA ILE A 58 13.38 8.75 -20.34
C ILE A 58 13.62 7.24 -20.20
N LYS A 59 14.82 6.78 -20.55
CA LYS A 59 15.19 5.35 -20.51
C LYS A 59 15.78 4.91 -19.17
N GLN A 60 16.36 5.83 -18.43
CA GLN A 60 17.03 5.55 -17.16
C GLN A 60 16.57 6.52 -16.09
N CYS A 61 16.53 6.06 -14.83
CA CYS A 61 16.25 6.91 -13.70
C CYS A 61 17.25 8.07 -13.67
N PRO A 62 16.78 9.32 -13.47
CA PRO A 62 17.71 10.42 -13.23
C PRO A 62 18.49 10.06 -11.96
N VAL A 63 19.77 9.77 -12.14
CA VAL A 63 20.65 9.41 -11.03
C VAL A 63 21.00 10.69 -10.30
N ILE A 64 21.02 10.63 -8.97
CA ILE A 64 21.63 11.66 -8.14
C ILE A 64 23.12 11.70 -8.52
N LYS A 65 23.52 12.73 -9.24
CA LYS A 65 24.93 13.07 -9.42
C LYS A 65 25.20 14.30 -8.55
N ASP A 66 26.23 14.22 -7.76
CA ASP A 66 26.75 15.35 -6.98
C ASP A 66 25.72 16.04 -6.06
N ASN A 67 24.89 15.26 -5.37
CA ASN A 67 23.79 15.72 -4.50
C ASN A 67 22.59 16.38 -5.19
N GLU A 68 22.49 16.35 -6.51
CA GLU A 68 21.28 16.80 -7.19
C GLU A 68 20.17 15.73 -7.12
N PRO A 69 18.94 16.10 -6.75
CA PRO A 69 17.84 15.16 -6.68
C PRO A 69 17.45 14.67 -8.09
N GLY A 70 17.37 13.34 -8.25
CA GLY A 70 16.99 12.74 -9.53
C GLY A 70 15.56 13.09 -9.96
N CYS A 71 14.60 13.08 -9.02
CA CYS A 71 13.22 13.53 -9.22
C CYS A 71 12.83 14.51 -8.13
N LEU A 72 12.17 15.62 -8.50
CA LEU A 72 11.71 16.65 -7.58
C LEU A 72 10.18 16.57 -7.36
N PRO A 73 9.69 16.79 -6.12
CA PRO A 73 10.43 16.96 -4.86
C PRO A 73 11.01 15.63 -4.34
N ALA A 74 10.55 14.49 -4.83
CA ALA A 74 10.99 13.15 -4.46
C ALA A 74 10.60 12.14 -5.55
N CYS A 75 11.11 10.90 -5.45
CA CYS A 75 10.79 9.81 -6.37
C CYS A 75 9.27 9.54 -6.38
N SER A 76 8.63 9.71 -7.53
CA SER A 76 7.18 9.50 -7.68
C SER A 76 6.74 8.04 -7.51
N ILE A 77 7.65 7.06 -7.60
CA ILE A 77 7.32 5.65 -7.38
C ILE A 77 7.26 5.30 -5.89
N THR A 78 8.17 5.88 -5.08
CA THR A 78 8.32 5.47 -3.68
C THR A 78 7.76 6.48 -2.68
N CYS A 79 7.56 7.73 -3.07
CA CYS A 79 7.17 8.82 -2.18
C CYS A 79 5.85 9.44 -2.60
N GLY A 80 5.14 10.00 -1.62
CA GLY A 80 3.82 10.58 -1.77
C GLY A 80 2.72 9.69 -1.20
N PHE A 81 1.47 10.13 -1.29
CA PHE A 81 0.33 9.40 -0.75
C PHE A 81 0.26 7.96 -1.29
N GLY A 82 0.09 6.99 -0.39
CA GLY A 82 0.15 5.56 -0.69
C GLY A 82 1.56 4.96 -0.72
N GLY A 83 2.62 5.77 -0.61
CA GLY A 83 4.00 5.29 -0.65
C GLY A 83 4.32 4.49 -1.92
N ALA A 84 5.18 3.48 -1.82
CA ALA A 84 5.47 2.56 -2.92
C ALA A 84 4.26 1.69 -3.30
N GLY A 85 3.34 1.45 -2.34
CA GLY A 85 2.13 0.66 -2.54
C GLY A 85 1.19 1.21 -3.62
N ALA A 86 1.11 2.53 -3.79
CA ALA A 86 0.25 3.15 -4.80
C ALA A 86 0.63 2.78 -6.25
N TYR A 87 1.87 2.38 -6.50
CA TYR A 87 2.36 1.95 -7.81
C TYR A 87 2.55 0.43 -7.93
N SER A 88 2.11 -0.32 -6.93
CA SER A 88 2.12 -1.79 -6.99
C SER A 88 0.97 -2.33 -7.83
N ASP A 89 0.99 -3.62 -8.12
CA ASP A 89 -0.12 -4.33 -8.76
C ASP A 89 -1.26 -4.67 -7.79
N GLY A 90 -1.19 -4.20 -6.54
CA GLY A 90 -2.25 -4.35 -5.55
C GLY A 90 -2.53 -5.79 -5.17
N LYS A 91 -1.50 -6.60 -4.96
CA LYS A 91 -1.64 -7.94 -4.38
C LYS A 91 -1.63 -7.87 -2.86
N PHE A 92 -2.74 -8.26 -2.27
CA PHE A 92 -2.90 -8.37 -0.83
C PHE A 92 -2.85 -9.84 -0.42
N ASN A 93 -1.81 -10.21 0.32
CA ASN A 93 -1.69 -11.55 0.90
C ASN A 93 -2.43 -11.57 2.25
N ILE A 94 -3.49 -12.36 2.33
CA ILE A 94 -4.30 -12.50 3.54
C ILE A 94 -3.77 -13.70 4.33
N THR A 95 -2.62 -13.52 4.96
CA THR A 95 -1.94 -14.54 5.74
C THR A 95 -0.90 -13.90 6.65
N SER A 96 -0.62 -14.55 7.78
CA SER A 96 0.48 -14.22 8.69
C SER A 96 1.77 -15.02 8.40
N GLU A 97 1.73 -15.96 7.44
CA GLU A 97 2.84 -16.90 7.15
C GLU A 97 4.04 -16.25 6.45
N PHE A 98 3.83 -15.11 5.81
CA PHE A 98 4.89 -14.36 5.11
C PHE A 98 4.47 -12.90 4.86
N GLY A 99 5.45 -12.06 4.51
CA GLY A 99 5.22 -10.64 4.18
C GLY A 99 5.57 -9.67 5.30
N GLY A 100 6.20 -10.15 6.37
CA GLY A 100 6.66 -9.32 7.47
C GLY A 100 7.03 -10.14 8.72
N TRP A 101 7.34 -9.44 9.80
CA TRP A 101 7.75 -10.04 11.08
C TRP A 101 6.81 -9.65 12.23
N LEU A 102 5.57 -9.30 11.95
CA LEU A 102 4.61 -8.91 13.00
C LEU A 102 4.34 -10.06 13.98
N THR A 103 4.49 -11.29 13.55
CA THR A 103 4.37 -12.48 14.41
C THR A 103 5.47 -12.60 15.47
N ASP A 104 6.56 -11.84 15.35
CA ASP A 104 7.58 -11.72 16.40
C ASP A 104 7.10 -10.87 17.59
N TYR A 105 6.03 -10.06 17.40
CA TYR A 105 5.50 -9.12 18.36
C TYR A 105 4.07 -9.43 18.80
N LEU A 106 3.28 -10.07 17.94
CA LEU A 106 1.87 -10.37 18.16
C LEU A 106 1.55 -11.83 17.81
N PRO A 107 0.58 -12.45 18.48
CA PRO A 107 0.07 -13.77 18.09
C PRO A 107 -0.43 -13.76 16.62
N ALA A 108 -0.24 -14.87 15.91
CA ALA A 108 -0.60 -14.99 14.49
C ALA A 108 -2.07 -14.64 14.19
N ASN A 109 -3.00 -15.02 15.07
CA ASN A 109 -4.40 -14.68 14.94
C ASN A 109 -4.65 -13.16 15.01
N GLU A 110 -3.96 -12.44 15.89
CA GLU A 110 -4.09 -10.98 16.00
C GLU A 110 -3.51 -10.30 14.75
N VAL A 111 -2.39 -10.80 14.22
CA VAL A 111 -1.81 -10.32 12.95
C VAL A 111 -2.81 -10.53 11.81
N GLU A 112 -3.44 -11.69 11.73
CA GLU A 112 -4.45 -11.97 10.70
C GLU A 112 -5.68 -11.06 10.85
N ASP A 113 -6.12 -10.75 12.06
CA ASP A 113 -7.24 -9.84 12.30
C ASP A 113 -6.91 -8.42 11.81
N VAL A 114 -5.70 -7.94 12.06
CA VAL A 114 -5.22 -6.64 11.52
C VAL A 114 -5.17 -6.67 10.00
N ILE A 115 -4.66 -7.74 9.38
CA ILE A 115 -4.63 -7.91 7.92
C ILE A 115 -6.05 -7.86 7.34
N ARG A 116 -6.99 -8.60 7.95
CA ARG A 116 -8.41 -8.60 7.53
C ARG A 116 -9.06 -7.23 7.70
N TYR A 117 -8.71 -6.52 8.76
CA TYR A 117 -9.20 -5.16 8.97
C TYR A 117 -8.73 -4.23 7.84
N VAL A 118 -7.44 -4.24 7.51
CA VAL A 118 -6.91 -3.45 6.39
C VAL A 118 -7.59 -3.85 5.07
N ASP A 119 -7.74 -5.15 4.79
CA ASP A 119 -8.46 -5.65 3.60
C ASP A 119 -9.90 -5.12 3.53
N SER A 120 -10.60 -5.06 4.69
CA SER A 120 -11.96 -4.52 4.77
C SER A 120 -12.04 -3.04 4.39
N LEU A 121 -11.02 -2.25 4.70
CA LEU A 121 -10.95 -0.84 4.30
C LEU A 121 -10.80 -0.71 2.78
N TYR A 122 -9.98 -1.55 2.16
CA TYR A 122 -9.89 -1.58 0.70
C TYR A 122 -11.20 -2.00 0.04
N LEU A 123 -11.90 -2.99 0.62
CA LEU A 123 -13.24 -3.37 0.15
C LEU A 123 -14.25 -2.23 0.28
N LYS A 124 -14.19 -1.44 1.35
CA LYS A 124 -15.03 -0.25 1.55
C LYS A 124 -14.80 0.80 0.46
N HIS A 125 -13.57 0.92 -0.04
CA HIS A 125 -13.19 1.80 -1.15
C HIS A 125 -13.25 1.13 -2.53
N GLY A 126 -14.04 0.05 -2.66
CA GLY A 126 -14.40 -0.55 -3.94
C GLY A 126 -13.40 -1.58 -4.48
N ALA A 127 -12.53 -2.15 -3.65
CA ALA A 127 -11.72 -3.28 -4.06
C ALA A 127 -12.60 -4.46 -4.48
N THR A 128 -12.12 -5.27 -5.44
CA THR A 128 -12.82 -6.50 -5.84
C THR A 128 -13.03 -7.42 -4.66
N LYS A 129 -14.17 -8.10 -4.62
CA LYS A 129 -14.45 -9.16 -3.64
C LYS A 129 -13.75 -10.47 -3.97
N ASP A 130 -13.23 -10.61 -5.18
CA ASP A 130 -12.56 -11.81 -5.63
C ASP A 130 -11.28 -12.04 -4.83
N ILE A 131 -11.13 -13.25 -4.34
CA ILE A 131 -9.98 -13.71 -3.57
C ILE A 131 -9.61 -15.12 -4.03
N THR A 132 -8.33 -15.41 -4.15
CA THR A 132 -7.89 -16.75 -4.54
C THR A 132 -8.17 -17.76 -3.43
N ASP A 133 -8.59 -18.96 -3.83
CA ASP A 133 -8.73 -20.09 -2.90
C ASP A 133 -7.46 -20.96 -2.95
N PRO A 134 -6.67 -20.99 -1.87
CA PRO A 134 -5.46 -21.79 -1.79
C PRO A 134 -5.73 -23.28 -1.51
N THR A 135 -6.98 -23.73 -1.43
CA THR A 135 -7.35 -25.11 -1.06
C THR A 135 -7.78 -25.97 -2.25
N THR A 136 -7.83 -25.37 -3.45
CA THR A 136 -8.24 -26.08 -4.68
C THR A 136 -7.32 -27.26 -5.04
N ASP A 137 -7.87 -28.24 -5.75
CA ASP A 137 -7.08 -29.40 -6.19
C ASP A 137 -5.93 -29.01 -7.13
N LYS A 138 -6.13 -27.94 -7.95
CA LYS A 138 -5.06 -27.38 -8.76
C LYS A 138 -3.89 -26.86 -7.92
N VAL A 139 -4.17 -26.21 -6.80
CA VAL A 139 -3.12 -25.74 -5.88
C VAL A 139 -2.39 -26.91 -5.24
N LYS A 140 -3.10 -27.98 -4.85
CA LYS A 140 -2.50 -29.21 -4.32
C LYS A 140 -1.60 -29.90 -5.36
N GLU A 141 -2.02 -29.93 -6.63
CA GLU A 141 -1.21 -30.47 -7.73
C GLU A 141 0.10 -29.67 -7.91
N ILE A 142 0.01 -28.33 -7.94
CA ILE A 142 1.17 -27.45 -8.04
C ILE A 142 2.11 -27.66 -6.87
N GLU A 143 1.60 -27.76 -5.66
CA GLU A 143 2.37 -28.02 -4.44
C GLU A 143 3.11 -29.38 -4.53
N HIS A 144 2.40 -30.44 -4.95
CA HIS A 144 2.99 -31.77 -5.12
C HIS A 144 4.13 -31.75 -6.16
N ARG A 145 3.92 -31.09 -7.29
CA ARG A 145 4.96 -30.90 -8.32
C ARG A 145 6.14 -30.08 -7.79
N GLY A 146 5.87 -29.07 -6.99
CA GLY A 146 6.91 -28.27 -6.33
C GLY A 146 7.78 -29.12 -5.40
N TYR A 147 7.15 -29.93 -4.55
CA TYR A 147 7.87 -30.83 -3.66
C TYR A 147 8.80 -31.82 -4.39
N ALA A 148 8.40 -32.31 -5.56
CA ALA A 148 9.19 -33.23 -6.36
C ALA A 148 10.54 -32.62 -6.84
N VAL A 149 10.65 -31.30 -6.85
CA VAL A 149 11.86 -30.53 -7.23
C VAL A 149 12.42 -29.68 -6.08
N GLY A 150 12.05 -29.99 -4.84
CA GLY A 150 12.58 -29.34 -3.64
C GLY A 150 12.00 -27.94 -3.35
N LEU A 151 10.87 -27.57 -3.96
CA LEU A 151 10.20 -26.30 -3.70
C LEU A 151 9.04 -26.47 -2.72
N LYS A 152 8.89 -25.52 -1.80
CA LYS A 152 7.75 -25.46 -0.88
C LYS A 152 6.80 -24.34 -1.33
N LEU A 153 5.54 -24.68 -1.55
CA LEU A 153 4.50 -23.69 -1.80
C LEU A 153 4.00 -23.09 -0.48
N LEU A 154 4.02 -21.77 -0.35
CA LEU A 154 3.34 -21.06 0.73
C LEU A 154 1.93 -20.72 0.26
N ARG A 155 0.94 -21.32 0.91
CA ARG A 155 -0.47 -21.12 0.54
C ARG A 155 -1.00 -19.85 1.18
N ALA A 156 -1.63 -18.99 0.40
CA ALA A 156 -2.31 -17.81 0.91
C ALA A 156 -3.56 -17.50 0.10
N LYS A 157 -4.54 -16.88 0.76
CA LYS A 157 -5.58 -16.13 0.07
C LYS A 157 -4.97 -14.84 -0.43
N VAL A 158 -5.18 -14.52 -1.70
CA VAL A 158 -4.65 -13.31 -2.33
C VAL A 158 -5.79 -12.56 -3.00
N ARG A 159 -5.93 -11.28 -2.65
CA ARG A 159 -6.75 -10.32 -3.39
C ARG A 159 -5.85 -9.58 -4.38
N HIS A 160 -6.18 -9.62 -5.65
CA HIS A 160 -5.41 -8.95 -6.69
C HIS A 160 -6.25 -7.87 -7.35
N LEU A 161 -5.88 -6.61 -7.11
CA LEU A 161 -6.59 -5.46 -7.65
C LEU A 161 -6.17 -5.14 -9.09
N GLY A 162 -4.88 -5.29 -9.39
CA GLY A 162 -4.26 -4.71 -10.57
C GLY A 162 -3.86 -3.24 -10.32
N THR A 163 -2.95 -2.73 -11.14
CA THR A 163 -2.33 -1.40 -10.93
C THR A 163 -3.34 -0.25 -11.03
N GLU A 164 -4.28 -0.32 -11.96
CA GLU A 164 -5.25 0.75 -12.20
C GLU A 164 -6.25 0.86 -11.06
N GLU A 165 -6.83 -0.27 -10.63
CA GLU A 165 -7.76 -0.30 -9.51
C GLU A 165 -7.09 0.07 -8.19
N ASN A 166 -5.86 -0.39 -7.96
CA ASN A 166 -5.10 0.01 -6.79
C ASN A 166 -4.90 1.54 -6.75
N LEU A 167 -4.57 2.16 -7.88
CA LEU A 167 -4.39 3.61 -7.97
C LEU A 167 -5.73 4.36 -7.75
N ARG A 168 -6.84 3.84 -8.29
CA ARG A 168 -8.18 4.39 -8.09
C ARG A 168 -8.56 4.38 -6.61
N ILE A 169 -8.38 3.25 -5.94
CA ILE A 169 -8.68 3.10 -4.51
C ILE A 169 -7.83 4.06 -3.67
N MET A 170 -6.52 4.14 -3.96
CA MET A 170 -5.64 5.09 -3.28
C MET A 170 -6.06 6.54 -3.48
N THR A 171 -6.61 6.88 -4.65
CA THR A 171 -7.12 8.23 -4.93
C THR A 171 -8.40 8.52 -4.12
N GLU A 172 -9.25 7.54 -3.93
CA GLU A 172 -10.46 7.69 -3.10
C GLU A 172 -10.17 7.74 -1.59
N MET A 173 -9.07 7.13 -1.17
CA MET A 173 -8.61 7.18 0.22
C MET A 173 -7.91 8.50 0.58
N GLN A 174 -7.44 9.25 -0.41
CA GLN A 174 -6.84 10.57 -0.25
C GLN A 174 -7.89 11.69 -0.15
#